data_ed0c9dc37974021ab385be4ebc9ab1d8
#
_entry.id   ed0c9dc37974021ab385be4ebc9ab1d8
#
_cell.length_a   1.000
_cell.length_b   1.000
_cell.length_c   1.000
_cell.angle_alpha   90.00
_cell.angle_beta   90.00
_cell.angle_gamma   90.00
#
_symmetry.space_group_name_H-M   'P 1'
#
loop_
_entity.id
_entity.type
_entity.pdbx_description
1 polymer ?
#
loop_
_entity_poly.entity_id
_entity_poly.type
_entity_poly.pdbx_seq_one_letter_code
_entity_poly.pdbx_strand_id
1 'polypeptide(L)'
;MTTLVRPALSLIVLMTLITGAVYPLVVTGVAQVAFPEQANGSLLRDADGKVRGSALIAQDFVGDAWFHPRPSAGAFATVSSSASNLAPSNPALATRVIEAATQQQVAGQGPVPLALLTTSGSGLDPHLPPEAIAYQLARVAAARNLSQATLQQLLEAHIERPLVGPPVVNVLELNRALERL
;
A
#
# COMPACT_ATOMS: atom_id res chain seq x y z
N MET A 1 -10.21 37.96 37.66
CA MET A 1 -9.49 37.09 36.66
C MET A 1 -9.09 35.72 37.24
N THR A 2 -8.72 35.64 38.52
CA THR A 2 -8.35 34.36 39.17
C THR A 2 -9.49 33.34 39.29
N THR A 3 -10.76 33.77 39.24
CA THR A 3 -11.93 32.89 39.36
C THR A 3 -12.14 31.98 38.15
N LEU A 4 -11.61 32.33 36.97
CA LEU A 4 -11.68 31.54 35.75
C LEU A 4 -10.49 30.58 35.59
N VAL A 5 -9.37 30.85 36.25
CA VAL A 5 -8.15 30.03 36.11
C VAL A 5 -8.33 28.62 36.66
N ARG A 6 -8.97 28.49 37.84
CA ARG A 6 -9.22 27.18 38.47
C ARG A 6 -10.09 26.28 37.59
N PRO A 7 -11.29 26.70 37.12
CA PRO A 7 -12.12 25.84 36.25
C PRO A 7 -11.45 25.59 34.91
N ALA A 8 -10.70 26.54 34.34
CA ALA A 8 -9.96 26.32 33.09
C ALA A 8 -8.88 25.26 33.26
N LEU A 9 -8.06 25.33 34.28
CA LEU A 9 -7.03 24.31 34.54
C LEU A 9 -7.66 22.94 34.87
N SER A 10 -8.73 22.91 35.69
CA SER A 10 -9.42 21.66 35.98
C SER A 10 -10.01 21.02 34.73
N LEU A 11 -10.59 21.81 33.83
CA LEU A 11 -11.16 21.30 32.56
C LEU A 11 -10.06 20.79 31.61
N ILE A 12 -8.94 21.53 31.49
CA ILE A 12 -7.81 21.07 30.67
C ILE A 12 -7.28 19.74 31.20
N VAL A 13 -7.03 19.63 32.51
CA VAL A 13 -6.53 18.39 33.12
C VAL A 13 -7.53 17.26 32.91
N LEU A 14 -8.82 17.50 33.18
CA LEU A 14 -9.86 16.46 32.99
C LEU A 14 -9.96 16.02 31.55
N MET A 15 -10.01 16.94 30.58
CA MET A 15 -10.09 16.61 29.17
C MET A 15 -8.83 15.90 28.70
N THR A 16 -7.65 16.30 29.14
CA THR A 16 -6.39 15.62 28.82
C THR A 16 -6.40 14.18 29.35
N LEU A 17 -6.89 13.94 30.56
CA LEU A 17 -7.01 12.57 31.08
C LEU A 17 -8.03 11.75 30.31
N ILE A 18 -9.19 12.30 30.00
CA ILE A 18 -10.24 11.59 29.26
C ILE A 18 -9.78 11.28 27.83
N THR A 19 -9.31 12.29 27.09
CA THR A 19 -8.99 12.14 25.66
C THR A 19 -7.59 11.58 25.42
N GLY A 20 -6.65 11.81 26.33
CA GLY A 20 -5.25 11.37 26.17
C GLY A 20 -4.92 10.04 26.89
N ALA A 21 -5.76 9.59 27.83
CA ALA A 21 -5.52 8.34 28.53
C ALA A 21 -6.73 7.40 28.48
N VAL A 22 -7.85 7.77 29.06
CA VAL A 22 -9.01 6.87 29.22
C VAL A 22 -9.54 6.41 27.86
N TYR A 23 -9.84 7.34 26.96
CA TYR A 23 -10.38 7.03 25.63
C TYR A 23 -9.41 6.18 24.79
N PRO A 24 -8.12 6.53 24.60
CA PRO A 24 -7.20 5.70 23.82
C PRO A 24 -7.01 4.29 24.42
N LEU A 25 -6.92 4.16 25.74
CA LEU A 25 -6.76 2.85 26.37
C LEU A 25 -7.99 1.96 26.20
N VAL A 26 -9.20 2.54 26.34
CA VAL A 26 -10.46 1.79 26.10
C VAL A 26 -10.56 1.35 24.66
N VAL A 27 -10.32 2.24 23.69
CA VAL A 27 -10.37 1.91 22.25
C VAL A 27 -9.34 0.85 21.92
N THR A 28 -8.10 0.98 22.41
CA THR A 28 -7.05 -0.03 22.20
C THR A 28 -7.45 -1.36 22.81
N GLY A 29 -7.97 -1.40 24.03
CA GLY A 29 -8.42 -2.63 24.67
C GLY A 29 -9.52 -3.33 23.88
N VAL A 30 -10.53 -2.58 23.41
CA VAL A 30 -11.60 -3.13 22.57
C VAL A 30 -11.05 -3.63 21.24
N ALA A 31 -10.17 -2.86 20.57
CA ALA A 31 -9.57 -3.24 19.31
C ALA A 31 -8.71 -4.53 19.43
N GLN A 32 -7.92 -4.66 20.49
CA GLN A 32 -7.09 -5.84 20.74
C GLN A 32 -7.92 -7.12 20.96
N VAL A 33 -9.12 -6.99 21.55
CA VAL A 33 -10.01 -8.13 21.80
C VAL A 33 -10.83 -8.48 20.55
N ALA A 34 -11.39 -7.47 19.87
CA ALA A 34 -12.32 -7.68 18.76
C ALA A 34 -11.61 -7.85 17.40
N PHE A 35 -10.45 -7.20 17.20
CA PHE A 35 -9.72 -7.12 15.93
C PHE A 35 -8.21 -7.26 16.15
N PRO A 36 -7.70 -8.36 16.73
CA PRO A 36 -6.30 -8.47 17.14
C PRO A 36 -5.30 -8.33 15.97
N GLU A 37 -5.62 -8.85 14.80
CA GLU A 37 -4.74 -8.74 13.63
C GLU A 37 -4.61 -7.29 13.16
N GLN A 38 -5.73 -6.58 13.01
CA GLN A 38 -5.76 -5.18 12.58
C GLN A 38 -5.14 -4.26 13.62
N ALA A 39 -5.44 -4.49 14.91
CA ALA A 39 -4.90 -3.72 16.01
C ALA A 39 -3.37 -3.85 16.14
N ASN A 40 -2.79 -4.95 15.65
CA ASN A 40 -1.34 -5.16 15.59
C ASN A 40 -0.73 -4.84 14.23
N GLY A 41 -1.47 -4.17 13.32
CA GLY A 41 -0.95 -3.64 12.07
C GLY A 41 -1.00 -4.62 10.91
N SER A 42 -1.89 -5.62 10.92
CA SER A 42 -2.10 -6.58 9.81
C SER A 42 -0.78 -7.20 9.30
N LEU A 43 0.04 -7.69 10.23
CA LEU A 43 1.38 -8.19 9.93
C LEU A 43 1.33 -9.51 9.18
N LEU A 44 2.01 -9.58 8.06
CA LEU A 44 2.21 -10.78 7.27
C LEU A 44 3.44 -11.54 7.78
N ARG A 45 3.25 -12.82 8.13
CA ARG A 45 4.30 -13.68 8.68
C ARG A 45 4.51 -14.90 7.78
N ASP A 46 5.75 -15.39 7.75
CA ASP A 46 6.08 -16.68 7.15
C ASP A 46 5.69 -17.86 8.04
N ALA A 47 5.90 -19.07 7.52
CA ALA A 47 5.72 -20.31 8.27
C ALA A 47 6.57 -20.34 9.56
N ASP A 48 7.74 -19.73 9.55
CA ASP A 48 8.65 -19.62 10.69
C ASP A 48 8.28 -18.49 11.67
N GLY A 49 7.12 -17.82 11.45
CA GLY A 49 6.65 -16.70 12.26
C GLY A 49 7.39 -15.38 12.05
N LYS A 50 8.36 -15.32 11.13
CA LYS A 50 9.09 -14.10 10.81
C LYS A 50 8.19 -13.10 10.09
N VAL A 51 8.18 -11.84 10.55
CA VAL A 51 7.44 -10.76 9.91
C VAL A 51 8.09 -10.41 8.57
N ARG A 52 7.29 -10.42 7.50
CA ARG A 52 7.71 -10.01 6.15
C ARG A 52 7.23 -8.61 5.78
N GLY A 53 6.20 -8.13 6.43
CA GLY A 53 5.63 -6.82 6.19
C GLY A 53 4.26 -6.68 6.81
N SER A 54 3.53 -5.68 6.37
CA SER A 54 2.13 -5.46 6.68
C SER A 54 1.31 -5.47 5.38
N ALA A 55 0.13 -6.07 5.40
CA ALA A 55 -0.81 -6.01 4.28
C ALA A 55 -1.24 -4.56 3.94
N LEU A 56 -1.02 -3.62 4.85
CA LEU A 56 -1.43 -2.22 4.70
C LEU A 56 -0.43 -1.34 3.95
N ILE A 57 0.81 -1.81 3.71
CA ILE A 57 1.88 -1.00 3.14
C ILE A 57 2.65 -1.74 2.05
N ALA A 58 2.90 -1.02 0.94
CA ALA A 58 3.73 -1.51 -0.14
C ALA A 58 5.20 -1.65 0.29
N GLN A 59 5.88 -2.55 -0.39
CA GLN A 59 7.32 -2.76 -0.27
C GLN A 59 7.98 -2.66 -1.63
N ASP A 60 9.27 -2.36 -1.66
CA ASP A 60 10.07 -2.41 -2.87
C ASP A 60 10.33 -3.87 -3.27
N PHE A 61 9.92 -4.21 -4.49
CA PHE A 61 10.23 -5.49 -5.11
C PHE A 61 11.15 -5.24 -6.30
N VAL A 62 12.37 -5.75 -6.23
CA VAL A 62 13.39 -5.54 -7.25
C VAL A 62 13.51 -6.74 -8.19
N GLY A 63 13.62 -6.46 -9.49
CA GLY A 63 13.82 -7.46 -10.54
C GLY A 63 12.55 -7.96 -11.22
N ASP A 64 12.75 -8.62 -12.37
CA ASP A 64 11.66 -9.00 -13.27
C ASP A 64 10.77 -10.14 -12.76
N ALA A 65 11.24 -10.87 -11.77
CA ALA A 65 10.53 -12.02 -11.20
C ALA A 65 9.38 -11.63 -10.24
N TRP A 66 9.17 -10.34 -9.99
CA TRP A 66 8.17 -9.84 -9.04
C TRP A 66 7.18 -8.88 -9.70
N PHE A 67 5.96 -8.85 -9.18
CA PHE A 67 5.04 -7.76 -9.46
C PHE A 67 5.48 -6.50 -8.70
N HIS A 68 5.62 -5.41 -9.42
CA HIS A 68 6.02 -4.13 -8.84
C HIS A 68 4.77 -3.34 -8.43
N PRO A 69 4.78 -2.70 -7.24
CA PRO A 69 3.69 -1.82 -6.80
C PRO A 69 3.73 -0.47 -7.55
N ARG A 70 2.87 0.46 -7.13
CA ARG A 70 2.94 1.86 -7.59
C ARG A 70 4.29 2.48 -7.25
N PRO A 71 4.81 3.40 -8.08
CA PRO A 71 6.02 4.16 -7.74
C PRO A 71 5.87 4.88 -6.40
N SER A 72 6.93 4.88 -5.60
CA SER A 72 6.97 5.56 -4.30
C SER A 72 7.81 6.83 -4.38
N ALA A 73 7.26 7.96 -3.90
CA ALA A 73 8.04 9.20 -3.78
C ALA A 73 9.05 9.15 -2.63
N GLY A 74 8.81 8.31 -1.62
CA GLY A 74 9.66 8.10 -0.46
C GLY A 74 10.47 6.80 -0.49
N ALA A 75 10.65 6.18 -1.67
CA ALA A 75 11.38 4.91 -1.83
C ALA A 75 10.91 3.81 -0.84
N PHE A 76 9.61 3.73 -0.60
CA PHE A 76 8.96 2.79 0.34
C PHE A 76 9.42 2.90 1.80
N ALA A 77 10.05 4.02 2.18
CA ALA A 77 10.44 4.28 3.56
C ALA A 77 9.20 4.60 4.42
N THR A 78 8.86 3.72 5.34
CA THR A 78 7.64 3.82 6.17
C THR A 78 7.60 5.07 7.04
N VAL A 79 8.77 5.53 7.52
CA VAL A 79 8.91 6.74 8.35
C VAL A 79 8.75 8.01 7.51
N SER A 80 8.96 7.94 6.20
CA SER A 80 8.90 9.07 5.27
C SER A 80 7.74 8.92 4.27
N SER A 81 6.59 8.40 4.73
CA SER A 81 5.38 8.31 3.91
C SER A 81 5.05 9.67 3.30
N SER A 82 5.09 9.76 1.97
CA SER A 82 4.87 11.02 1.25
C SER A 82 4.47 10.81 -0.21
N ALA A 83 3.74 11.78 -0.75
CA ALA A 83 3.48 11.91 -2.18
C ALA A 83 4.57 12.74 -2.86
N SER A 84 4.55 12.77 -4.19
CA SER A 84 5.43 13.64 -4.97
C SER A 84 5.11 15.12 -4.84
N ASN A 85 3.88 15.46 -4.43
CA ASN A 85 3.36 16.81 -4.25
C ASN A 85 3.53 17.74 -5.50
N LEU A 86 3.64 17.13 -6.69
CA LEU A 86 3.73 17.86 -7.94
C LEU A 86 2.32 18.24 -8.41
N ALA A 87 2.09 19.52 -8.65
CA ALA A 87 0.84 20.01 -9.24
C ALA A 87 0.65 19.46 -10.66
N PRO A 88 -0.59 19.29 -11.14
CA PRO A 88 -0.86 18.87 -12.52
C PRO A 88 -0.25 19.78 -13.59
N SER A 89 -0.08 21.05 -13.28
CA SER A 89 0.56 22.05 -14.15
C SER A 89 2.09 22.08 -14.06
N ASN A 90 2.70 21.31 -13.15
CA ASN A 90 4.15 21.28 -13.00
C ASN A 90 4.78 20.42 -14.12
N PRO A 91 5.66 20.99 -14.97
CA PRO A 91 6.29 20.24 -16.06
C PRO A 91 7.10 19.02 -15.59
N ALA A 92 7.65 19.04 -14.38
CA ALA A 92 8.36 17.90 -13.81
C ALA A 92 7.46 16.67 -13.64
N LEU A 93 6.15 16.83 -13.44
CA LEU A 93 5.21 15.70 -13.39
C LEU A 93 5.09 15.04 -14.77
N ALA A 94 4.89 15.85 -15.82
CA ALA A 94 4.79 15.34 -17.19
C ALA A 94 6.08 14.62 -17.62
N THR A 95 7.24 15.22 -17.36
CA THR A 95 8.55 14.63 -17.67
C THR A 95 8.69 13.26 -17.00
N ARG A 96 8.43 13.18 -15.69
CA ARG A 96 8.54 11.91 -14.94
C ARG A 96 7.60 10.83 -15.47
N VAL A 97 6.34 11.18 -15.79
CA VAL A 97 5.36 10.23 -16.32
C VAL A 97 5.77 9.73 -17.70
N ILE A 98 6.28 10.62 -18.57
CA ILE A 98 6.77 10.25 -19.91
C ILE A 98 8.00 9.33 -19.81
N GLU A 99 8.96 9.68 -18.97
CA GLU A 99 10.15 8.85 -18.72
C GLU A 99 9.77 7.44 -18.20
N ALA A 100 8.90 7.39 -17.18
CA ALA A 100 8.42 6.12 -16.64
C ALA A 100 7.64 5.30 -17.69
N ALA A 101 6.81 5.94 -18.50
CA ALA A 101 6.09 5.29 -19.59
C ALA A 101 7.06 4.70 -20.62
N THR A 102 8.07 5.47 -21.01
CA THR A 102 9.09 5.04 -21.99
C THR A 102 9.89 3.83 -21.46
N GLN A 103 10.26 3.86 -20.17
CA GLN A 103 11.02 2.76 -19.55
C GLN A 103 10.21 1.48 -19.38
N GLN A 104 8.90 1.60 -19.13
CA GLN A 104 8.02 0.45 -18.86
C GLN A 104 7.25 -0.04 -20.08
N GLN A 105 7.31 0.68 -21.21
CA GLN A 105 6.62 0.28 -22.44
C GLN A 105 7.18 -1.01 -22.99
N VAL A 106 6.30 -2.00 -23.19
CA VAL A 106 6.63 -3.29 -23.82
C VAL A 106 6.08 -3.31 -25.24
N ALA A 107 6.92 -3.67 -26.21
CA ALA A 107 6.52 -3.76 -27.59
C ALA A 107 5.38 -4.79 -27.76
N GLY A 108 4.32 -4.41 -28.47
CA GLY A 108 3.14 -5.26 -28.70
C GLY A 108 2.12 -5.28 -27.56
N GLN A 109 2.39 -4.63 -26.42
CA GLN A 109 1.39 -4.39 -25.40
C GLN A 109 0.73 -3.00 -25.60
N GLY A 110 -0.45 -2.82 -25.01
CA GLY A 110 -1.12 -1.52 -24.97
C GLY A 110 -0.34 -0.47 -24.15
N PRO A 111 -0.91 0.71 -23.95
CA PRO A 111 -0.25 1.75 -23.15
C PRO A 111 -0.04 1.28 -21.70
N VAL A 112 1.04 1.75 -21.07
CA VAL A 112 1.33 1.44 -19.66
C VAL A 112 0.23 2.00 -18.76
N PRO A 113 -0.37 1.18 -17.89
CA PRO A 113 -1.41 1.65 -16.97
C PRO A 113 -0.92 2.80 -16.07
N LEU A 114 -1.76 3.81 -15.88
CA LEU A 114 -1.39 5.03 -15.15
C LEU A 114 -0.95 4.75 -13.70
N ALA A 115 -1.49 3.69 -13.09
CA ALA A 115 -1.12 3.26 -11.74
C ALA A 115 0.35 2.83 -11.63
N LEU A 116 0.99 2.41 -12.72
CA LEU A 116 2.43 2.09 -12.77
C LEU A 116 3.31 3.30 -13.04
N LEU A 117 2.74 4.44 -13.44
CA LEU A 117 3.46 5.65 -13.82
C LEU A 117 3.42 6.73 -12.74
N THR A 118 2.41 6.67 -11.86
CA THR A 118 2.14 7.72 -10.87
C THR A 118 2.30 7.22 -9.44
N THR A 119 2.93 8.04 -8.60
CA THR A 119 3.06 7.76 -7.18
C THR A 119 1.69 7.78 -6.49
N SER A 120 1.53 6.99 -5.43
CA SER A 120 0.38 7.11 -4.54
C SER A 120 0.50 8.33 -3.62
N GLY A 121 -0.61 8.74 -3.00
CA GLY A 121 -0.62 9.84 -2.03
C GLY A 121 0.20 9.57 -0.77
N SER A 122 0.32 8.31 -0.37
CA SER A 122 1.15 7.87 0.75
C SER A 122 2.58 7.49 0.35
N GLY A 123 2.81 7.14 -0.93
CA GLY A 123 4.03 6.47 -1.38
C GLY A 123 4.17 5.02 -0.87
N LEU A 124 3.12 4.49 -0.22
CA LEU A 124 3.11 3.18 0.42
C LEU A 124 1.82 2.37 0.11
N ASP A 125 1.06 2.78 -0.91
CA ASP A 125 -0.16 2.08 -1.31
C ASP A 125 0.18 0.67 -1.84
N PRO A 126 -0.26 -0.41 -1.17
CA PRO A 126 0.03 -1.78 -1.59
C PRO A 126 -0.86 -2.25 -2.75
N HIS A 127 -1.87 -1.48 -3.14
CA HIS A 127 -2.87 -1.90 -4.09
C HIS A 127 -2.63 -1.38 -5.50
N LEU A 128 -2.84 -2.27 -6.47
CA LEU A 128 -2.93 -1.94 -7.88
C LEU A 128 -4.29 -2.36 -8.45
N PRO A 129 -4.82 -1.65 -9.44
CA PRO A 129 -5.93 -2.16 -10.22
C PRO A 129 -5.52 -3.41 -11.01
N PRO A 130 -6.43 -4.38 -11.24
CA PRO A 130 -6.13 -5.65 -11.91
C PRO A 130 -5.43 -5.50 -13.27
N GLU A 131 -5.77 -4.47 -14.05
CA GLU A 131 -5.15 -4.19 -15.35
C GLU A 131 -3.65 -3.84 -15.22
N ALA A 132 -3.24 -3.21 -14.13
CA ALA A 132 -1.83 -2.90 -13.90
C ALA A 132 -1.01 -4.13 -13.50
N ILE A 133 -1.63 -5.12 -12.85
CA ILE A 133 -1.02 -6.43 -12.63
C ILE A 133 -0.98 -7.23 -13.94
N ALA A 134 -2.08 -7.25 -14.69
CA ALA A 134 -2.16 -7.95 -15.97
C ALA A 134 -1.10 -7.47 -16.96
N TYR A 135 -0.78 -6.18 -16.97
CA TYR A 135 0.29 -5.60 -17.79
C TYR A 135 1.66 -6.21 -17.47
N GLN A 136 1.91 -6.65 -16.24
CA GLN A 136 3.17 -7.21 -15.77
C GLN A 136 3.30 -8.74 -15.97
N LEU A 137 2.19 -9.43 -16.28
CA LEU A 137 2.15 -10.92 -16.35
C LEU A 137 3.21 -11.52 -17.27
N ALA A 138 3.38 -10.95 -18.48
CA ALA A 138 4.32 -11.49 -19.47
C ALA A 138 5.77 -11.43 -18.97
N ARG A 139 6.17 -10.32 -18.32
CA ARG A 139 7.49 -10.14 -17.74
C ARG A 139 7.75 -11.13 -16.61
N VAL A 140 6.82 -11.23 -15.66
CA VAL A 140 6.95 -12.13 -14.50
C VAL A 140 6.93 -13.59 -14.94
N ALA A 141 6.06 -13.97 -15.90
CA ALA A 141 5.99 -15.32 -16.46
C ALA A 141 7.33 -15.73 -17.07
N ALA A 142 7.91 -14.87 -17.90
CA ALA A 142 9.21 -15.13 -18.53
C ALA A 142 10.34 -15.26 -17.49
N ALA A 143 10.39 -14.38 -16.50
CA ALA A 143 11.44 -14.39 -15.48
C ALA A 143 11.38 -15.61 -14.55
N ARG A 144 10.17 -16.16 -14.33
CA ARG A 144 9.96 -17.33 -13.44
C ARG A 144 9.79 -18.65 -14.19
N ASN A 145 9.81 -18.66 -15.52
CA ASN A 145 9.49 -19.84 -16.34
C ASN A 145 8.10 -20.45 -16.04
N LEU A 146 7.12 -19.59 -15.75
CA LEU A 146 5.73 -19.96 -15.50
C LEU A 146 4.87 -19.64 -16.72
N SER A 147 3.73 -20.34 -16.85
CA SER A 147 2.76 -19.99 -17.88
C SER A 147 2.01 -18.70 -17.50
N GLN A 148 1.69 -17.86 -18.49
CA GLN A 148 0.84 -16.69 -18.25
C GLN A 148 -0.55 -17.09 -17.71
N ALA A 149 -1.07 -18.26 -18.14
CA ALA A 149 -2.35 -18.78 -17.65
C ALA A 149 -2.32 -19.06 -16.13
N THR A 150 -1.22 -19.62 -15.61
CA THR A 150 -1.03 -19.84 -14.18
C THR A 150 -1.03 -18.52 -13.41
N LEU A 151 -0.31 -17.51 -13.92
CA LEU A 151 -0.26 -16.20 -13.30
C LEU A 151 -1.60 -15.44 -13.42
N GLN A 152 -2.34 -15.63 -14.50
CA GLN A 152 -3.68 -15.08 -14.66
C GLN A 152 -4.64 -15.67 -13.61
N GLN A 153 -4.60 -16.98 -13.38
CA GLN A 153 -5.38 -17.62 -12.32
C GLN A 153 -4.99 -17.11 -10.93
N LEU A 154 -3.69 -16.93 -10.68
CA LEU A 154 -3.20 -16.35 -9.44
C LEU A 154 -3.73 -14.92 -9.24
N LEU A 155 -3.68 -14.09 -10.28
CA LEU A 155 -4.24 -12.74 -10.27
C LEU A 155 -5.74 -12.77 -9.92
N GLU A 156 -6.53 -13.58 -10.63
CA GLU A 156 -7.99 -13.66 -10.44
C GLU A 156 -8.37 -14.09 -9.02
N ALA A 157 -7.58 -14.98 -8.40
CA ALA A 157 -7.78 -15.42 -7.03
C ALA A 157 -7.47 -14.32 -5.98
N HIS A 158 -6.69 -13.28 -6.37
CA HIS A 158 -6.27 -12.20 -5.47
C HIS A 158 -6.96 -10.86 -5.79
N ILE A 159 -7.97 -10.84 -6.68
CA ILE A 159 -8.75 -9.63 -6.92
C ILE A 159 -9.73 -9.43 -5.76
N GLU A 160 -9.49 -8.39 -5.00
CA GLU A 160 -10.41 -7.91 -3.98
C GLU A 160 -11.49 -7.02 -4.61
N ARG A 161 -12.73 -7.23 -4.20
CA ARG A 161 -13.89 -6.44 -4.64
C ARG A 161 -14.57 -5.82 -3.43
N PRO A 162 -14.08 -4.66 -2.96
CA PRO A 162 -14.67 -3.99 -1.83
C PRO A 162 -16.12 -3.55 -2.14
N LEU A 163 -16.95 -3.42 -1.11
CA LEU A 163 -18.32 -2.89 -1.25
C LEU A 163 -18.34 -1.47 -1.80
N VAL A 164 -17.29 -0.69 -1.55
CA VAL A 164 -17.13 0.69 -2.02
C VAL A 164 -15.73 0.81 -2.63
N GLY A 165 -15.67 1.21 -3.88
CA GLY A 165 -14.41 1.38 -4.62
C GLY A 165 -14.24 0.39 -5.78
N PRO A 166 -13.21 0.58 -6.59
CA PRO A 166 -12.89 -0.32 -7.71
C PRO A 166 -12.26 -1.63 -7.21
N PRO A 167 -12.23 -2.68 -8.05
CA PRO A 167 -11.44 -3.86 -7.78
C PRO A 167 -9.95 -3.53 -7.64
N VAL A 168 -9.30 -4.17 -6.68
CA VAL A 168 -7.87 -3.97 -6.40
C VAL A 168 -7.17 -5.29 -6.13
N VAL A 169 -5.84 -5.29 -6.21
CA VAL A 169 -4.98 -6.43 -5.88
C VAL A 169 -3.87 -5.94 -4.96
N ASN A 170 -3.70 -6.58 -3.82
CA ASN A 170 -2.57 -6.32 -2.93
C ASN A 170 -1.30 -6.96 -3.49
N VAL A 171 -0.34 -6.14 -3.89
CA VAL A 171 0.90 -6.60 -4.55
C VAL A 171 1.77 -7.44 -3.61
N LEU A 172 1.82 -7.11 -2.32
CA LEU A 172 2.62 -7.86 -1.35
C LEU A 172 2.05 -9.28 -1.15
N GLU A 173 0.73 -9.39 -1.02
CA GLU A 173 0.07 -10.70 -0.88
C GLU A 173 0.18 -11.53 -2.17
N LEU A 174 0.01 -10.89 -3.33
CA LEU A 174 0.20 -11.54 -4.61
C LEU A 174 1.63 -12.09 -4.78
N ASN A 175 2.66 -11.31 -4.44
CA ASN A 175 4.04 -11.74 -4.51
C ASN A 175 4.35 -12.88 -3.52
N ARG A 176 3.76 -12.87 -2.33
CA ARG A 176 3.88 -13.98 -1.38
C ARG A 176 3.22 -15.27 -1.89
N ALA A 177 2.09 -15.15 -2.57
CA ALA A 177 1.46 -16.30 -3.21
C ALA A 177 2.28 -16.82 -4.38
N LEU A 178 2.90 -15.91 -5.14
CA LEU A 178 3.82 -16.23 -6.24
C LEU A 178 5.08 -16.98 -5.76
N GLU A 179 5.57 -16.74 -4.53
CA GLU A 179 6.71 -17.49 -3.94
C GLU A 179 6.41 -18.98 -3.72
N ARG A 180 5.13 -19.34 -3.65
CA ARG A 180 4.68 -20.71 -3.36
C ARG A 180 4.45 -21.56 -4.61
N LEU A 181 4.57 -20.95 -5.80
CA LEU A 181 4.50 -21.62 -7.09
C LEU A 181 5.88 -22.13 -7.52
#